data_12049b49d63708d9b6f53049756bcfc6
#
_entry.id   12049b49d63708d9b6f53049756bcfc6
#
_cell.length_a   1.000
_cell.length_b   1.000
_cell.length_c   1.000
_cell.angle_alpha   90.00
_cell.angle_beta   90.00
_cell.angle_gamma   90.00
#
_symmetry.space_group_name_H-M   'P 1'
#
loop_
_entity.id
_entity.type
_entity.pdbx_description
1 polymer ?
#
loop_
_entity_poly.entity_id
_entity_poly.type
_entity_poly.pdbx_seq_one_letter_code
_entity_poly.pdbx_strand_id
1 'polypeptide(L)'
;MIQSSDNTTPLKIAIIGSRGYPYVYSGYETLIKELSERLVERDCEVTVYCHRNLFKEKPVLVNGIKLVYVPTIETKSLSQLIHSFLSICHAVVSDADVIFAVNAANGPFGLISKIFRKPTAINVDGLEWLRPKWKGLGARYFKIAAHLSTILFDQIINDSEEMRKIYLNTFKKESVVIAYGATIKKSDDPSLIQQWPINSKEYYLVVGRMIPDNNADVIVKGFLASNSTKKMVVVGDVFYKDKYADELKAIKDERLIFTGYVNDPEVLAALYTHCYVYVHGHEFGGTNPTMIKAMAYGCAILALYTVFNKEMLNNDLYGIYFEKNQDSVCQQINYADQHPKQIKKLSEKSHLAITDKYNWDCITDQYLEVFRRLAKK
;
A
#
# COMPACT_ATOMS: atom_id res chain seq x y z
N MET A 1 -42.51 9.96 -14.88
CA MET A 1 -41.50 9.82 -13.81
C MET A 1 -41.97 8.71 -12.87
N ILE A 2 -41.44 7.52 -13.05
CA ILE A 2 -41.66 6.41 -12.12
C ILE A 2 -40.27 6.17 -11.50
N GLN A 3 -40.08 6.68 -10.28
CA GLN A 3 -38.99 6.26 -9.44
C GLN A 3 -39.29 4.80 -9.02
N SER A 4 -38.63 3.84 -9.64
CA SER A 4 -38.54 2.49 -9.11
C SER A 4 -37.62 2.55 -7.89
N SER A 5 -38.18 2.65 -6.70
CA SER A 5 -37.49 2.34 -5.47
C SER A 5 -37.26 0.83 -5.44
N ASP A 6 -36.19 0.38 -6.07
CA ASP A 6 -35.64 -0.94 -5.75
C ASP A 6 -35.20 -0.93 -4.29
N ASN A 7 -36.10 -1.45 -3.43
CA ASN A 7 -35.86 -1.69 -2.01
C ASN A 7 -34.88 -2.86 -1.87
N THR A 8 -33.65 -2.72 -2.40
CA THR A 8 -32.60 -3.70 -2.18
C THR A 8 -32.02 -3.46 -0.80
N THR A 9 -32.11 -4.47 0.07
CA THR A 9 -31.47 -4.44 1.39
C THR A 9 -29.99 -4.08 1.23
N PRO A 10 -29.44 -3.17 2.04
CA PRO A 10 -28.01 -2.79 1.98
C PRO A 10 -27.10 -4.01 2.07
N LEU A 11 -26.10 -4.09 1.22
CA LEU A 11 -25.10 -5.17 1.26
C LEU A 11 -24.23 -5.04 2.50
N LYS A 12 -24.16 -6.10 3.32
CA LYS A 12 -23.42 -6.13 4.58
C LYS A 12 -22.05 -6.76 4.40
N ILE A 13 -21.00 -5.99 4.63
CA ILE A 13 -19.63 -6.40 4.39
C ILE A 13 -18.84 -6.38 5.70
N ALA A 14 -18.24 -7.51 6.08
CA ALA A 14 -17.33 -7.63 7.21
C ALA A 14 -15.88 -7.60 6.73
N ILE A 15 -15.05 -6.67 7.20
CA ILE A 15 -13.65 -6.49 6.79
C ILE A 15 -12.73 -6.91 7.95
N ILE A 16 -11.84 -7.87 7.68
CA ILE A 16 -10.93 -8.47 8.66
C ILE A 16 -9.47 -8.46 8.16
N GLY A 17 -8.52 -8.66 9.07
CA GLY A 17 -7.11 -8.87 8.71
C GLY A 17 -6.25 -7.62 8.74
N SER A 18 -6.81 -6.45 9.06
CA SER A 18 -6.07 -5.22 9.34
C SER A 18 -5.96 -4.92 10.84
N ARG A 19 -5.34 -3.81 11.18
CA ARG A 19 -5.31 -3.31 12.56
C ARG A 19 -6.55 -2.55 12.96
N GLY A 20 -7.39 -2.15 12.00
CA GLY A 20 -8.65 -1.48 12.22
C GLY A 20 -8.77 -0.10 11.56
N TYR A 21 -9.89 0.56 11.80
CA TYR A 21 -10.28 1.85 11.23
C TYR A 21 -10.56 2.87 12.36
N PRO A 22 -10.17 4.12 12.25
CA PRO A 22 -9.47 4.79 11.14
C PRO A 22 -7.92 4.71 11.23
N TYR A 23 -7.37 3.73 11.92
CA TYR A 23 -5.94 3.60 12.14
C TYR A 23 -5.20 3.36 10.82
N VAL A 24 -4.28 4.26 10.45
CA VAL A 24 -3.48 4.17 9.22
C VAL A 24 -2.01 3.94 9.57
N TYR A 25 -1.54 2.72 9.36
CA TYR A 25 -0.15 2.33 9.61
C TYR A 25 0.55 1.78 8.35
N SER A 26 -0.19 1.13 7.44
CA SER A 26 0.35 0.47 6.27
C SER A 26 -0.58 0.59 5.05
N GLY A 27 -0.19 -0.03 3.92
CA GLY A 27 -1.01 -0.05 2.72
C GLY A 27 -2.40 -0.65 2.95
N TYR A 28 -2.49 -1.72 3.73
CA TYR A 28 -3.80 -2.34 4.03
C TYR A 28 -4.73 -1.42 4.80
N GLU A 29 -4.25 -0.71 5.81
CA GLU A 29 -5.08 0.23 6.56
C GLU A 29 -5.53 1.39 5.67
N THR A 30 -4.69 1.85 4.73
CA THR A 30 -5.09 2.84 3.72
C THR A 30 -6.19 2.28 2.81
N LEU A 31 -6.01 1.06 2.29
CA LEU A 31 -7.04 0.39 1.49
C LEU A 31 -8.36 0.30 2.24
N ILE A 32 -8.34 -0.19 3.48
CA ILE A 32 -9.55 -0.39 4.27
C ILE A 32 -10.24 0.94 4.57
N LYS A 33 -9.49 1.98 4.92
CA LYS A 33 -10.04 3.30 5.14
C LYS A 33 -10.76 3.81 3.89
N GLU A 34 -10.05 3.91 2.78
CA GLU A 34 -10.58 4.49 1.55
C GLU A 34 -11.75 3.66 0.96
N LEU A 35 -11.64 2.32 1.05
CA LEU A 35 -12.69 1.41 0.57
C LEU A 35 -13.92 1.46 1.48
N SER A 36 -13.76 1.40 2.80
CA SER A 36 -14.90 1.37 3.74
C SER A 36 -15.72 2.64 3.68
N GLU A 37 -15.08 3.82 3.65
CA GLU A 37 -15.75 5.11 3.56
C GLU A 37 -16.58 5.20 2.27
N ARG A 38 -16.01 4.80 1.12
CA ARG A 38 -16.71 4.82 -0.17
C ARG A 38 -17.77 3.75 -0.35
N LEU A 39 -17.63 2.60 0.33
CA LEU A 39 -18.69 1.59 0.36
C LEU A 39 -19.91 2.09 1.14
N VAL A 40 -19.70 2.82 2.25
CA VAL A 40 -20.80 3.48 2.98
C VAL A 40 -21.48 4.53 2.11
N GLU A 41 -20.74 5.35 1.34
CA GLU A 41 -21.29 6.29 0.36
C GLU A 41 -22.10 5.60 -0.77
N ARG A 42 -21.92 4.29 -0.96
CA ARG A 42 -22.64 3.43 -1.92
C ARG A 42 -23.71 2.57 -1.26
N ASP A 43 -24.24 3.02 -0.13
CA ASP A 43 -25.33 2.39 0.64
C ASP A 43 -25.01 0.95 1.10
N CYS A 44 -23.72 0.64 1.41
CA CYS A 44 -23.32 -0.62 2.04
C CYS A 44 -23.24 -0.46 3.56
N GLU A 45 -23.61 -1.49 4.29
CA GLU A 45 -23.33 -1.62 5.72
C GLU A 45 -21.94 -2.25 5.91
N VAL A 46 -20.98 -1.47 6.38
CA VAL A 46 -19.59 -1.91 6.55
C VAL A 46 -19.25 -2.11 8.02
N THR A 47 -18.72 -3.29 8.35
CA THR A 47 -18.18 -3.61 9.67
C THR A 47 -16.68 -3.86 9.56
N VAL A 48 -15.85 -3.09 10.31
CA VAL A 48 -14.39 -3.29 10.36
C VAL A 48 -13.99 -3.85 11.72
N TYR A 49 -13.19 -4.93 11.71
CA TYR A 49 -12.65 -5.55 12.91
C TYR A 49 -11.33 -4.87 13.30
N CYS A 50 -11.29 -4.36 14.54
CA CYS A 50 -10.21 -3.54 15.05
C CYS A 50 -9.45 -4.25 16.19
N HIS A 51 -8.12 -4.08 16.24
CA HIS A 51 -7.31 -4.50 17.39
C HIS A 51 -7.67 -3.70 18.64
N ARG A 52 -8.26 -4.35 19.64
CA ARG A 52 -8.76 -3.69 20.83
C ARG A 52 -7.72 -2.82 21.56
N ASN A 53 -6.46 -3.28 21.59
CA ASN A 53 -5.40 -2.63 22.37
C ASN A 53 -4.79 -1.42 21.66
N LEU A 54 -5.01 -1.25 20.35
CA LEU A 54 -4.51 -0.10 19.59
C LEU A 54 -5.40 1.15 19.73
N PHE A 55 -6.61 1.00 20.26
CA PHE A 55 -7.59 2.08 20.37
C PHE A 55 -7.86 2.40 21.85
N LYS A 56 -7.59 3.64 22.24
CA LYS A 56 -7.94 4.14 23.58
C LYS A 56 -9.45 4.27 23.72
N GLU A 57 -10.06 4.99 22.80
CA GLU A 57 -11.51 5.08 22.64
C GLU A 57 -12.01 3.98 21.73
N LYS A 58 -13.23 3.50 21.99
CA LYS A 58 -13.82 2.39 21.27
C LYS A 58 -15.25 2.71 20.82
N PRO A 59 -15.43 3.74 19.98
CA PRO A 59 -16.74 4.05 19.43
C PRO A 59 -17.24 2.87 18.59
N VAL A 60 -18.54 2.60 18.66
CA VAL A 60 -19.17 1.51 17.90
C VAL A 60 -19.35 1.88 16.44
N LEU A 61 -19.51 3.19 16.15
CA LEU A 61 -19.76 3.73 14.82
C LEU A 61 -18.87 4.95 14.57
N VAL A 62 -18.17 4.97 13.44
CA VAL A 62 -17.36 6.10 12.97
C VAL A 62 -17.55 6.25 11.47
N ASN A 63 -17.95 7.43 11.00
CA ASN A 63 -18.22 7.73 9.58
C ASN A 63 -19.16 6.71 8.89
N GLY A 64 -20.18 6.22 9.61
CA GLY A 64 -21.11 5.20 9.10
C GLY A 64 -20.56 3.76 9.12
N ILE A 65 -19.32 3.57 9.53
CA ILE A 65 -18.65 2.25 9.61
C ILE A 65 -18.79 1.69 11.02
N LYS A 66 -19.34 0.49 11.16
CA LYS A 66 -19.44 -0.24 12.43
C LYS A 66 -18.07 -0.81 12.82
N LEU A 67 -17.65 -0.63 14.06
CA LEU A 67 -16.37 -1.10 14.57
C LEU A 67 -16.56 -2.22 15.60
N VAL A 68 -15.85 -3.32 15.42
CA VAL A 68 -15.82 -4.46 16.33
C VAL A 68 -14.41 -4.63 16.90
N TYR A 69 -14.25 -4.45 18.21
CA TYR A 69 -12.95 -4.48 18.87
C TYR A 69 -12.63 -5.87 19.39
N VAL A 70 -11.72 -6.55 18.74
CA VAL A 70 -11.32 -7.93 19.04
C VAL A 70 -10.04 -7.93 19.89
N PRO A 71 -10.00 -8.70 20.99
CA PRO A 71 -8.80 -8.83 21.81
C PRO A 71 -7.69 -9.54 21.05
N THR A 72 -6.43 -9.25 21.39
CA THR A 72 -5.27 -9.95 20.87
C THR A 72 -4.17 -10.02 21.90
N ILE A 73 -3.20 -10.91 21.70
CA ILE A 73 -1.99 -10.99 22.54
C ILE A 73 -0.91 -10.17 21.86
N GLU A 74 -0.37 -9.19 22.56
CA GLU A 74 0.65 -8.29 22.03
C GLU A 74 2.00 -9.01 21.87
N THR A 75 2.17 -9.63 20.70
CA THR A 75 3.45 -10.24 20.29
C THR A 75 3.79 -9.81 18.87
N LYS A 76 5.07 -9.77 18.55
CA LYS A 76 5.58 -9.31 17.26
C LYS A 76 5.01 -10.08 16.06
N SER A 77 4.66 -11.35 16.21
CA SER A 77 4.28 -12.23 15.10
C SER A 77 2.87 -12.82 15.23
N LEU A 78 2.36 -13.04 16.45
CA LEU A 78 1.09 -13.73 16.66
C LEU A 78 -0.09 -12.78 16.82
N SER A 79 0.14 -11.52 17.20
CA SER A 79 -0.90 -10.54 17.43
C SER A 79 -1.89 -10.47 16.27
N GLN A 80 -1.39 -10.31 15.04
CA GLN A 80 -2.23 -10.23 13.85
C GLN A 80 -2.99 -11.53 13.56
N LEU A 81 -2.34 -12.69 13.74
CA LEU A 81 -2.98 -13.99 13.48
C LEU A 81 -4.10 -14.28 14.48
N ILE A 82 -3.87 -14.01 15.77
CA ILE A 82 -4.90 -14.20 16.82
C ILE A 82 -6.08 -13.25 16.57
N HIS A 83 -5.80 -11.98 16.28
CA HIS A 83 -6.83 -11.00 15.93
C HIS A 83 -7.67 -11.49 14.74
N SER A 84 -7.03 -11.90 13.64
CA SER A 84 -7.73 -12.36 12.44
C SER A 84 -8.54 -13.63 12.69
N PHE A 85 -8.01 -14.58 13.45
CA PHE A 85 -8.73 -15.80 13.85
C PHE A 85 -10.02 -15.48 14.62
N LEU A 86 -9.92 -14.66 15.67
CA LEU A 86 -11.08 -14.28 16.47
C LEU A 86 -12.07 -13.43 15.65
N SER A 87 -11.57 -12.56 14.76
CA SER A 87 -12.41 -11.75 13.88
C SER A 87 -13.23 -12.61 12.93
N ILE A 88 -12.62 -13.61 12.29
CA ILE A 88 -13.37 -14.49 11.38
C ILE A 88 -14.37 -15.36 12.12
N CYS A 89 -14.03 -15.87 13.31
CA CYS A 89 -14.98 -16.64 14.14
C CYS A 89 -16.23 -15.80 14.49
N HIS A 90 -16.08 -14.52 14.77
CA HIS A 90 -17.21 -13.62 15.02
C HIS A 90 -17.95 -13.27 13.72
N ALA A 91 -17.22 -12.99 12.63
CA ALA A 91 -17.80 -12.58 11.35
C ALA A 91 -18.68 -13.67 10.73
N VAL A 92 -18.32 -14.96 10.84
CA VAL A 92 -19.11 -16.06 10.25
C VAL A 92 -20.46 -16.26 10.90
N VAL A 93 -20.63 -15.84 12.15
CA VAL A 93 -21.91 -15.91 12.87
C VAL A 93 -22.68 -14.58 12.88
N SER A 94 -22.10 -13.54 12.28
CA SER A 94 -22.76 -12.24 12.10
C SER A 94 -23.73 -12.26 10.93
N ASP A 95 -24.46 -11.16 10.75
CA ASP A 95 -25.38 -10.94 9.63
C ASP A 95 -24.69 -10.46 8.34
N ALA A 96 -23.34 -10.47 8.27
CA ALA A 96 -22.60 -10.09 7.08
C ALA A 96 -22.93 -11.02 5.89
N ASP A 97 -23.16 -10.43 4.72
CA ASP A 97 -23.37 -11.14 3.46
C ASP A 97 -22.04 -11.64 2.87
N VAL A 98 -20.97 -10.84 3.04
CA VAL A 98 -19.63 -11.16 2.53
C VAL A 98 -18.57 -10.80 3.58
N ILE A 99 -17.56 -11.68 3.72
CA ILE A 99 -16.38 -11.41 4.54
C ILE A 99 -15.21 -11.08 3.59
N PHE A 100 -14.64 -9.90 3.73
CA PHE A 100 -13.43 -9.48 3.04
C PHE A 100 -12.22 -9.54 3.96
N ALA A 101 -11.25 -10.37 3.62
CA ALA A 101 -9.99 -10.49 4.33
C ALA A 101 -8.86 -9.80 3.57
N VAL A 102 -7.90 -9.22 4.29
CA VAL A 102 -6.66 -8.73 3.69
C VAL A 102 -5.47 -9.52 4.24
N ASN A 103 -4.41 -9.65 3.43
CA ASN A 103 -3.17 -10.37 3.71
C ASN A 103 -3.28 -11.91 3.60
N ALA A 104 -2.43 -12.48 2.75
CA ALA A 104 -2.33 -13.93 2.52
C ALA A 104 -2.04 -14.76 3.78
N ALA A 105 -1.46 -14.15 4.83
CA ALA A 105 -1.28 -14.81 6.13
C ALA A 105 -2.60 -15.36 6.73
N ASN A 106 -3.74 -14.80 6.34
CA ASN A 106 -5.07 -15.20 6.77
C ASN A 106 -5.65 -16.40 6.00
N GLY A 107 -4.93 -16.92 5.01
CA GLY A 107 -5.34 -18.05 4.19
C GLY A 107 -5.90 -19.24 4.97
N PRO A 108 -5.23 -19.74 6.03
CA PRO A 108 -5.73 -20.87 6.83
C PRO A 108 -7.12 -20.65 7.42
N PHE A 109 -7.48 -19.40 7.76
CA PHE A 109 -8.76 -19.08 8.41
C PHE A 109 -9.97 -19.16 7.47
N GLY A 110 -9.74 -19.17 6.15
CA GLY A 110 -10.80 -19.44 5.17
C GLY A 110 -11.52 -20.78 5.37
N LEU A 111 -10.89 -21.74 6.07
CA LEU A 111 -11.56 -23.00 6.45
C LEU A 111 -12.80 -22.75 7.32
N ILE A 112 -12.72 -21.78 8.23
CA ILE A 112 -13.85 -21.44 9.12
C ILE A 112 -15.01 -20.91 8.28
N SER A 113 -14.76 -19.97 7.37
CA SER A 113 -15.81 -19.44 6.49
C SER A 113 -16.46 -20.52 5.63
N LYS A 114 -15.67 -21.47 5.11
CA LYS A 114 -16.19 -22.61 4.35
C LYS A 114 -17.13 -23.50 5.16
N ILE A 115 -16.78 -23.80 6.42
CA ILE A 115 -17.62 -24.60 7.31
C ILE A 115 -18.97 -23.91 7.53
N PHE A 116 -18.96 -22.58 7.73
CA PHE A 116 -20.16 -21.76 7.93
C PHE A 116 -20.83 -21.31 6.63
N ARG A 117 -20.31 -21.69 5.46
CA ARG A 117 -20.81 -21.33 4.12
C ARG A 117 -20.97 -19.81 3.94
N LYS A 118 -20.10 -19.01 4.55
CA LYS A 118 -20.07 -17.55 4.36
C LYS A 118 -19.24 -17.20 3.13
N PRO A 119 -19.79 -16.42 2.18
CA PRO A 119 -19.04 -15.95 1.02
C PRO A 119 -17.83 -15.10 1.41
N THR A 120 -16.69 -15.33 0.75
CA THR A 120 -15.43 -14.70 1.13
C THR A 120 -14.63 -14.20 -0.04
N ALA A 121 -13.99 -13.03 0.15
CA ALA A 121 -12.91 -12.56 -0.71
C ALA A 121 -11.64 -12.32 0.13
N ILE A 122 -10.47 -12.49 -0.49
CA ILE A 122 -9.19 -12.16 0.13
C ILE A 122 -8.31 -11.34 -0.82
N ASN A 123 -7.81 -10.20 -0.33
CA ASN A 123 -6.76 -9.45 -1.03
C ASN A 123 -5.38 -9.99 -0.64
N VAL A 124 -4.56 -10.29 -1.64
CA VAL A 124 -3.22 -10.83 -1.49
C VAL A 124 -2.25 -9.98 -2.32
N ASP A 125 -1.58 -9.04 -1.67
CA ASP A 125 -0.73 -8.01 -2.30
C ASP A 125 0.77 -8.24 -2.11
N GLY A 126 1.18 -9.28 -1.40
CA GLY A 126 2.57 -9.48 -1.05
C GLY A 126 3.09 -10.87 -1.36
N LEU A 127 4.38 -10.93 -1.70
CA LEU A 127 5.15 -12.17 -1.83
C LEU A 127 5.98 -12.38 -0.54
N GLU A 128 5.29 -12.44 0.60
CA GLU A 128 5.96 -12.46 1.91
C GLU A 128 6.99 -13.58 2.04
N TRP A 129 6.77 -14.72 1.39
CA TRP A 129 7.71 -15.84 1.40
C TRP A 129 9.01 -15.58 0.62
N LEU A 130 9.09 -14.54 -0.20
CA LEU A 130 10.30 -14.11 -0.92
C LEU A 130 11.06 -13.01 -0.18
N ARG A 131 10.42 -12.36 0.80
CA ARG A 131 11.04 -11.23 1.51
C ARG A 131 12.18 -11.67 2.41
N PRO A 132 13.34 -10.98 2.41
CA PRO A 132 14.50 -11.32 3.23
C PRO A 132 14.23 -11.40 4.74
N LYS A 133 13.24 -10.67 5.24
CA LYS A 133 12.82 -10.69 6.66
C LYS A 133 12.24 -12.02 7.12
N TRP A 134 11.70 -12.83 6.19
CA TRP A 134 11.12 -14.14 6.48
C TRP A 134 12.04 -15.25 5.99
N LYS A 135 12.61 -16.00 6.92
CA LYS A 135 13.50 -17.14 6.62
C LYS A 135 12.96 -18.42 7.25
N GLY A 136 13.32 -19.56 6.70
CA GLY A 136 12.99 -20.87 7.25
C GLY A 136 11.48 -21.10 7.41
N LEU A 137 11.05 -21.37 8.64
CA LEU A 137 9.64 -21.68 8.96
C LEU A 137 8.68 -20.54 8.65
N GLY A 138 9.11 -19.27 8.80
CA GLY A 138 8.28 -18.12 8.48
C GLY A 138 7.95 -18.02 7.00
N ALA A 139 8.96 -18.14 6.12
CA ALA A 139 8.75 -18.15 4.67
C ALA A 139 7.86 -19.33 4.24
N ARG A 140 8.07 -20.52 4.84
CA ARG A 140 7.24 -21.70 4.57
C ARG A 140 5.79 -21.48 4.98
N TYR A 141 5.55 -20.89 6.16
CA TYR A 141 4.19 -20.54 6.61
C TYR A 141 3.50 -19.63 5.59
N PHE A 142 4.15 -18.53 5.18
CA PHE A 142 3.54 -17.59 4.23
C PHE A 142 3.22 -18.23 2.87
N LYS A 143 4.10 -19.11 2.37
CA LYS A 143 3.84 -19.84 1.12
C LYS A 143 2.64 -20.79 1.24
N ILE A 144 2.53 -21.52 2.36
CA ILE A 144 1.40 -22.40 2.65
C ILE A 144 0.12 -21.57 2.81
N ALA A 145 0.18 -20.47 3.56
CA ALA A 145 -0.98 -19.59 3.78
C ALA A 145 -1.47 -18.97 2.47
N ALA A 146 -0.56 -18.52 1.60
CA ALA A 146 -0.90 -18.05 0.27
C ALA A 146 -1.56 -19.15 -0.58
N HIS A 147 -1.06 -20.37 -0.53
CA HIS A 147 -1.71 -21.51 -1.21
C HIS A 147 -3.10 -21.80 -0.63
N LEU A 148 -3.24 -21.82 0.69
CA LEU A 148 -4.55 -22.02 1.35
C LEU A 148 -5.53 -20.90 1.01
N SER A 149 -5.08 -19.66 0.83
CA SER A 149 -5.94 -18.56 0.34
C SER A 149 -6.58 -18.92 -0.99
N THR A 150 -5.85 -19.59 -1.89
CA THR A 150 -6.36 -19.97 -3.22
C THR A 150 -7.38 -21.11 -3.21
N ILE A 151 -7.42 -21.89 -2.13
CA ILE A 151 -8.31 -23.05 -2.00
C ILE A 151 -9.53 -22.74 -1.13
N LEU A 152 -9.33 -21.93 -0.08
CA LEU A 152 -10.30 -21.75 1.00
C LEU A 152 -11.18 -20.51 0.84
N PHE A 153 -10.73 -19.52 0.08
CA PHE A 153 -11.54 -18.33 -0.22
C PHE A 153 -12.24 -18.46 -1.58
N ASP A 154 -13.43 -17.88 -1.70
CA ASP A 154 -14.23 -17.95 -2.91
C ASP A 154 -13.69 -17.06 -4.02
N GLN A 155 -13.11 -15.92 -3.64
CA GLN A 155 -12.47 -14.99 -4.57
C GLN A 155 -11.13 -14.49 -4.04
N ILE A 156 -10.09 -14.62 -4.88
CA ILE A 156 -8.79 -13.98 -4.66
C ILE A 156 -8.75 -12.68 -5.43
N ILE A 157 -8.21 -11.64 -4.78
CA ILE A 157 -7.97 -10.34 -5.37
C ILE A 157 -6.47 -10.06 -5.26
N ASN A 158 -5.81 -9.85 -6.40
CA ASN A 158 -4.44 -9.34 -6.47
C ASN A 158 -4.47 -7.85 -6.77
N ASP A 159 -3.45 -7.14 -6.34
CA ASP A 159 -3.35 -5.69 -6.52
C ASP A 159 -2.65 -5.28 -7.84
N SER A 160 -2.10 -6.25 -8.58
CA SER A 160 -1.44 -6.03 -9.86
C SER A 160 -1.54 -7.25 -10.78
N GLU A 161 -1.39 -7.02 -12.07
CA GLU A 161 -1.40 -8.08 -13.07
C GLU A 161 -0.19 -9.01 -12.93
N GLU A 162 0.98 -8.46 -12.59
CA GLU A 162 2.17 -9.26 -12.32
C GLU A 162 1.99 -10.17 -11.09
N MET A 163 1.30 -9.69 -10.04
CA MET A 163 0.96 -10.51 -8.89
C MET A 163 -0.01 -11.63 -9.29
N ARG A 164 -1.04 -11.34 -10.11
CA ARG A 164 -1.96 -12.34 -10.65
C ARG A 164 -1.22 -13.44 -11.43
N LYS A 165 -0.28 -13.06 -12.30
CA LYS A 165 0.55 -14.02 -13.07
C LYS A 165 1.36 -14.91 -12.14
N ILE A 166 1.95 -14.36 -11.07
CA ILE A 166 2.72 -15.14 -10.09
C ILE A 166 1.82 -16.15 -9.38
N TYR A 167 0.63 -15.74 -8.92
CA TYR A 167 -0.33 -16.63 -8.26
C TYR A 167 -0.84 -17.71 -9.22
N LEU A 168 -1.18 -17.35 -10.47
CA LEU A 168 -1.59 -18.28 -11.50
C LEU A 168 -0.49 -19.32 -11.81
N ASN A 169 0.75 -18.86 -11.98
CA ASN A 169 1.88 -19.74 -12.28
C ASN A 169 2.23 -20.66 -11.11
N THR A 170 2.19 -20.14 -9.88
CA THR A 170 2.62 -20.86 -8.66
C THR A 170 1.54 -21.80 -8.14
N PHE A 171 0.28 -21.35 -8.11
CA PHE A 171 -0.83 -22.06 -7.47
C PHE A 171 -1.92 -22.52 -8.44
N LYS A 172 -1.79 -22.22 -9.74
CA LYS A 172 -2.75 -22.58 -10.80
C LYS A 172 -4.17 -22.08 -10.51
N LYS A 173 -4.29 -20.89 -9.91
CA LYS A 173 -5.57 -20.29 -9.53
C LYS A 173 -5.70 -18.90 -10.14
N GLU A 174 -6.80 -18.69 -10.85
CA GLU A 174 -7.19 -17.36 -11.35
C GLU A 174 -7.66 -16.45 -10.22
N SER A 175 -7.44 -15.15 -10.42
CA SER A 175 -7.82 -14.11 -9.49
C SER A 175 -8.30 -12.86 -10.24
N VAL A 176 -8.99 -11.97 -9.54
CA VAL A 176 -9.33 -10.64 -10.05
C VAL A 176 -8.20 -9.68 -9.68
N VAL A 177 -7.88 -8.76 -10.58
CA VAL A 177 -6.92 -7.69 -10.31
C VAL A 177 -7.67 -6.42 -9.94
N ILE A 178 -7.46 -5.93 -8.72
CA ILE A 178 -7.96 -4.65 -8.23
C ILE A 178 -6.81 -3.95 -7.51
N ALA A 179 -6.29 -2.90 -8.12
CA ALA A 179 -5.14 -2.16 -7.61
C ALA A 179 -5.47 -1.33 -6.35
N TYR A 180 -4.44 -0.76 -5.73
CA TYR A 180 -4.62 0.34 -4.78
C TYR A 180 -4.88 1.63 -5.54
N GLY A 181 -5.50 2.60 -4.85
CA GLY A 181 -5.80 3.90 -5.42
C GLY A 181 -5.06 5.05 -4.74
N ALA A 182 -5.18 6.22 -5.35
CA ALA A 182 -4.87 7.49 -4.73
C ALA A 182 -5.85 8.57 -5.20
N THR A 183 -5.90 9.66 -4.44
CA THR A 183 -6.61 10.88 -4.83
C THR A 183 -5.58 11.89 -5.32
N ILE A 184 -5.80 12.48 -6.48
CA ILE A 184 -4.94 13.55 -7.01
C ILE A 184 -5.00 14.72 -6.03
N LYS A 185 -3.84 15.11 -5.52
CA LYS A 185 -3.67 16.21 -4.59
C LYS A 185 -2.46 17.06 -4.99
N LYS A 186 -2.46 18.31 -4.57
CA LYS A 186 -1.30 19.20 -4.65
C LYS A 186 -1.24 19.98 -3.36
N SER A 187 -0.04 20.38 -2.97
CA SER A 187 0.17 21.36 -1.90
C SER A 187 0.80 22.58 -2.55
N ASP A 188 0.12 23.72 -2.47
CA ASP A 188 0.60 24.96 -3.07
C ASP A 188 1.45 25.80 -2.09
N ASP A 189 1.68 25.30 -0.87
CA ASP A 189 2.43 26.00 0.16
C ASP A 189 3.88 25.48 0.28
N PRO A 190 4.86 26.11 -0.36
CA PRO A 190 6.26 25.74 -0.24
C PRO A 190 6.88 26.10 1.12
N SER A 191 6.21 26.89 1.96
CA SER A 191 6.71 27.22 3.28
C SER A 191 6.80 26.02 4.21
N LEU A 192 5.93 25.02 4.00
CA LEU A 192 5.88 23.79 4.79
C LEU A 192 7.17 22.94 4.71
N ILE A 193 7.96 23.10 3.64
CA ILE A 193 9.24 22.38 3.49
C ILE A 193 10.44 23.18 4.03
N GLN A 194 10.27 24.46 4.38
CA GLN A 194 11.37 25.33 4.85
C GLN A 194 11.91 24.95 6.24
N GLN A 195 11.25 24.05 6.96
CA GLN A 195 11.80 23.48 8.19
C GLN A 195 13.09 22.68 7.95
N TRP A 196 13.38 22.32 6.69
CA TRP A 196 14.65 21.76 6.25
C TRP A 196 15.35 22.70 5.26
N PRO A 197 16.68 22.64 5.13
CA PRO A 197 17.44 23.49 4.19
C PRO A 197 17.27 23.01 2.74
N ILE A 198 16.03 23.05 2.22
CA ILE A 198 15.64 22.62 0.87
C ILE A 198 14.77 23.67 0.19
N ASN A 199 14.83 23.71 -1.14
CA ASN A 199 13.99 24.57 -1.98
C ASN A 199 13.14 23.73 -2.93
N SER A 200 12.01 24.29 -3.38
CA SER A 200 11.15 23.65 -4.36
C SER A 200 11.92 23.30 -5.63
N LYS A 201 11.75 22.05 -6.09
CA LYS A 201 12.40 21.45 -7.27
C LYS A 201 13.94 21.32 -7.18
N GLU A 202 14.50 21.46 -5.96
CA GLU A 202 15.94 21.34 -5.71
C GLU A 202 16.31 20.14 -4.83
N TYR A 203 15.43 19.11 -4.76
CA TYR A 203 15.72 17.89 -4.02
C TYR A 203 15.08 16.64 -4.62
N TYR A 204 15.79 15.53 -4.46
CA TYR A 204 15.29 14.18 -4.64
C TYR A 204 14.57 13.73 -3.37
N LEU A 205 13.47 12.99 -3.51
CA LEU A 205 12.66 12.54 -2.38
C LEU A 205 12.59 11.02 -2.34
N VAL A 206 12.87 10.43 -1.20
CA VAL A 206 12.63 9.02 -0.88
C VAL A 206 11.65 8.97 0.28
N VAL A 207 10.55 8.22 0.16
CA VAL A 207 9.56 8.05 1.25
C VAL A 207 9.32 6.57 1.49
N GLY A 208 9.58 6.12 2.71
CA GLY A 208 9.30 4.75 3.09
C GLY A 208 10.00 4.32 4.38
N ARG A 209 9.70 3.13 4.85
CA ARG A 209 10.41 2.56 5.99
C ARG A 209 11.88 2.32 5.65
N MET A 210 12.77 2.59 6.56
CA MET A 210 14.21 2.27 6.41
C MET A 210 14.44 0.77 6.64
N ILE A 211 14.08 -0.05 5.65
CA ILE A 211 14.26 -1.51 5.64
C ILE A 211 14.93 -1.94 4.33
N PRO A 212 15.65 -3.08 4.31
CA PRO A 212 16.38 -3.55 3.12
C PRO A 212 15.52 -3.66 1.86
N ASP A 213 14.25 -4.06 2.00
CA ASP A 213 13.32 -4.22 0.87
C ASP A 213 13.04 -2.92 0.09
N ASN A 214 13.33 -1.76 0.70
CA ASN A 214 13.14 -0.44 0.08
C ASN A 214 14.42 0.12 -0.54
N ASN A 215 15.55 -0.57 -0.43
CA ASN A 215 16.83 -0.26 -1.08
C ASN A 215 17.31 1.19 -0.88
N ALA A 216 16.98 1.82 0.28
CA ALA A 216 17.38 3.20 0.56
C ALA A 216 18.90 3.37 0.60
N ASP A 217 19.64 2.34 1.03
CA ASP A 217 21.10 2.34 1.05
C ASP A 217 21.71 2.37 -0.37
N VAL A 218 21.14 1.64 -1.32
CA VAL A 218 21.57 1.66 -2.73
C VAL A 218 21.30 3.03 -3.32
N ILE A 219 20.12 3.59 -3.05
CA ILE A 219 19.73 4.93 -3.53
C ILE A 219 20.65 6.01 -2.96
N VAL A 220 20.87 6.02 -1.65
CA VAL A 220 21.74 7.02 -0.98
C VAL A 220 23.17 6.91 -1.49
N LYS A 221 23.75 5.71 -1.59
CA LYS A 221 25.11 5.51 -2.11
C LYS A 221 25.24 6.00 -3.56
N GLY A 222 24.27 5.68 -4.41
CA GLY A 222 24.28 6.13 -5.80
C GLY A 222 24.11 7.65 -5.94
N PHE A 223 23.27 8.26 -5.10
CA PHE A 223 23.14 9.71 -5.04
C PHE A 223 24.46 10.37 -4.61
N LEU A 224 25.12 9.87 -3.58
CA LEU A 224 26.39 10.40 -3.11
C LEU A 224 27.52 10.29 -4.15
N ALA A 225 27.49 9.25 -4.97
CA ALA A 225 28.42 9.07 -6.07
C ALA A 225 28.11 9.95 -7.29
N SER A 226 26.93 10.56 -7.35
CA SER A 226 26.53 11.43 -8.45
C SER A 226 27.12 12.85 -8.32
N ASN A 227 27.12 13.59 -9.44
CA ASN A 227 27.54 14.98 -9.51
C ASN A 227 26.42 15.96 -9.12
N SER A 228 25.30 15.48 -8.60
CA SER A 228 24.16 16.32 -8.25
C SER A 228 24.50 17.30 -7.13
N THR A 229 24.15 18.56 -7.33
CA THR A 229 24.25 19.62 -6.32
C THR A 229 22.96 19.76 -5.50
N LYS A 230 21.90 19.05 -5.90
CA LYS A 230 20.62 19.03 -5.18
C LYS A 230 20.74 18.28 -3.85
N LYS A 231 19.74 18.43 -3.00
CA LYS A 231 19.62 17.64 -1.77
C LYS A 231 18.92 16.30 -2.04
N MET A 232 19.11 15.32 -1.16
CA MET A 232 18.27 14.14 -1.07
C MET A 232 17.58 14.11 0.28
N VAL A 233 16.27 14.08 0.27
CA VAL A 233 15.43 14.01 1.47
C VAL A 233 14.91 12.59 1.61
N VAL A 234 15.23 11.95 2.73
CA VAL A 234 14.78 10.59 3.07
C VAL A 234 13.77 10.68 4.22
N VAL A 235 12.51 10.42 3.89
CA VAL A 235 11.37 10.48 4.82
C VAL A 235 11.01 9.08 5.28
N GLY A 236 10.89 8.92 6.59
CA GLY A 236 10.49 7.68 7.25
C GLY A 236 11.58 7.14 8.17
N ASP A 237 11.23 6.11 8.89
CA ASP A 237 12.10 5.43 9.85
C ASP A 237 11.57 4.02 10.13
N VAL A 238 12.08 3.38 11.16
CA VAL A 238 11.53 2.16 11.78
C VAL A 238 11.26 2.43 13.27
N PHE A 239 10.20 1.85 13.82
CA PHE A 239 9.80 2.07 15.24
C PHE A 239 10.57 1.20 16.24
N TYR A 240 11.57 0.46 15.78
CA TYR A 240 12.39 -0.43 16.58
C TYR A 240 13.86 -0.22 16.21
N LYS A 241 14.76 -0.62 17.12
CA LYS A 241 16.19 -0.56 16.85
C LYS A 241 16.54 -1.50 15.72
N ASP A 242 17.14 -0.96 14.66
CA ASP A 242 17.48 -1.69 13.43
C ASP A 242 18.82 -1.24 12.90
N LYS A 243 19.73 -2.23 12.72
CA LYS A 243 21.11 -1.97 12.28
C LYS A 243 21.17 -1.29 10.91
N TYR A 244 20.33 -1.70 9.97
CA TYR A 244 20.30 -1.12 8.63
C TYR A 244 19.89 0.35 8.67
N ALA A 245 18.84 0.69 9.42
CA ALA A 245 18.40 2.08 9.58
C ALA A 245 19.45 2.94 10.30
N ASP A 246 20.11 2.38 11.34
CA ASP A 246 21.17 3.06 12.09
C ASP A 246 22.40 3.34 11.20
N GLU A 247 22.85 2.36 10.41
CA GLU A 247 23.95 2.50 9.45
C GLU A 247 23.64 3.54 8.38
N LEU A 248 22.41 3.55 7.85
CA LEU A 248 21.99 4.50 6.85
C LEU A 248 21.99 5.93 7.40
N LYS A 249 21.42 6.16 8.58
CA LYS A 249 21.39 7.47 9.26
C LYS A 249 22.76 7.97 9.73
N ALA A 250 23.73 7.06 9.88
CA ALA A 250 25.11 7.42 10.24
C ALA A 250 25.89 8.06 9.10
N ILE A 251 25.45 7.94 7.85
CA ILE A 251 26.07 8.56 6.69
C ILE A 251 25.99 10.08 6.84
N LYS A 252 27.14 10.76 6.73
CA LYS A 252 27.25 12.23 6.85
C LYS A 252 27.62 12.79 5.49
N ASP A 253 26.74 13.57 4.93
CA ASP A 253 26.94 14.40 3.74
C ASP A 253 25.98 15.58 3.83
N GLU A 254 26.41 16.78 3.49
CA GLU A 254 25.58 17.99 3.57
C GLU A 254 24.37 17.96 2.61
N ARG A 255 24.42 17.12 1.59
CA ARG A 255 23.33 16.93 0.64
C ARG A 255 22.25 15.98 1.14
N LEU A 256 22.49 15.20 2.23
CA LEU A 256 21.53 14.24 2.78
C LEU A 256 20.76 14.82 3.95
N ILE A 257 19.44 14.63 3.90
CA ILE A 257 18.53 15.06 4.96
C ILE A 257 17.63 13.87 5.33
N PHE A 258 17.78 13.37 6.56
CA PHE A 258 16.89 12.37 7.14
C PHE A 258 15.88 13.08 8.02
N THR A 259 14.60 13.06 7.62
CA THR A 259 13.54 13.78 8.35
C THR A 259 12.95 12.95 9.51
N GLY A 260 13.21 11.64 9.53
CA GLY A 260 12.42 10.73 10.35
C GLY A 260 10.97 10.63 9.84
N TYR A 261 10.04 10.28 10.74
CA TYR A 261 8.62 10.28 10.41
C TYR A 261 8.07 11.69 10.27
N VAL A 262 7.39 11.95 9.16
CA VAL A 262 6.59 13.16 8.94
C VAL A 262 5.13 12.78 9.14
N ASN A 263 4.59 13.14 10.30
CA ASN A 263 3.21 12.77 10.70
C ASN A 263 2.16 13.74 10.14
N ASP A 264 2.55 14.98 9.89
CA ASP A 264 1.66 15.99 9.30
C ASP A 264 1.41 15.66 7.81
N PRO A 265 0.16 15.37 7.42
CA PRO A 265 -0.16 15.04 6.04
C PRO A 265 0.04 16.20 5.07
N GLU A 266 -0.07 17.47 5.51
CA GLU A 266 0.15 18.63 4.64
C GLU A 266 1.65 18.86 4.38
N VAL A 267 2.48 18.67 5.41
CA VAL A 267 3.95 18.71 5.26
C VAL A 267 4.41 17.59 4.33
N LEU A 268 3.88 16.39 4.50
CA LEU A 268 4.22 15.26 3.62
C LEU A 268 3.75 15.51 2.18
N ALA A 269 2.56 16.10 2.00
CA ALA A 269 2.04 16.50 0.69
C ALA A 269 2.95 17.54 0.01
N ALA A 270 3.40 18.55 0.77
CA ALA A 270 4.33 19.55 0.28
C ALA A 270 5.67 18.92 -0.15
N LEU A 271 6.22 17.97 0.65
CA LEU A 271 7.44 17.26 0.26
C LEU A 271 7.29 16.51 -1.08
N TYR A 272 6.17 15.84 -1.32
CA TYR A 272 5.90 15.22 -2.62
C TYR A 272 5.75 16.25 -3.73
N THR A 273 4.90 17.28 -3.54
CA THR A 273 4.58 18.27 -4.59
C THR A 273 5.82 19.05 -5.03
N HIS A 274 6.68 19.40 -4.08
CA HIS A 274 7.83 20.26 -4.32
C HIS A 274 9.13 19.51 -4.63
N CYS A 275 9.17 18.17 -4.59
CA CYS A 275 10.37 17.44 -4.98
C CYS A 275 10.69 17.63 -6.48
N TYR A 276 11.95 17.49 -6.84
CA TYR A 276 12.40 17.43 -8.23
C TYR A 276 12.07 16.08 -8.84
N VAL A 277 12.50 15.00 -8.17
CA VAL A 277 12.24 13.60 -8.55
C VAL A 277 11.94 12.80 -7.29
N TYR A 278 10.92 11.96 -7.34
CA TYR A 278 10.67 10.94 -6.34
C TYR A 278 11.43 9.65 -6.71
N VAL A 279 12.27 9.15 -5.81
CA VAL A 279 13.07 7.95 -6.02
C VAL A 279 12.45 6.77 -5.26
N HIS A 280 12.08 5.72 -5.99
CA HIS A 280 11.35 4.58 -5.47
C HIS A 280 12.17 3.30 -5.52
N GLY A 281 12.58 2.79 -4.37
CA GLY A 281 13.43 1.60 -4.27
C GLY A 281 12.71 0.31 -3.86
N HIS A 282 11.38 0.31 -3.70
CA HIS A 282 10.65 -0.87 -3.25
C HIS A 282 10.73 -2.02 -4.25
N GLU A 283 11.04 -3.23 -3.74
CA GLU A 283 11.37 -4.39 -4.56
C GLU A 283 10.24 -5.43 -4.64
N PHE A 284 9.51 -5.65 -3.54
CA PHE A 284 8.56 -6.74 -3.41
C PHE A 284 7.13 -6.24 -3.23
N GLY A 285 6.18 -6.82 -3.96
CA GLY A 285 4.77 -6.51 -3.88
C GLY A 285 4.24 -5.83 -5.14
N GLY A 286 2.95 -5.87 -5.34
CA GLY A 286 2.27 -5.35 -6.53
C GLY A 286 2.20 -3.83 -6.54
N THR A 287 1.03 -3.28 -6.29
CA THR A 287 0.82 -1.82 -6.30
C THR A 287 1.36 -1.18 -5.02
N ASN A 288 2.35 -0.30 -5.12
CA ASN A 288 2.93 0.35 -3.95
C ASN A 288 2.25 1.69 -3.64
N PRO A 289 1.62 1.85 -2.44
CA PRO A 289 0.88 3.07 -2.10
C PRO A 289 1.73 4.34 -2.09
N THR A 290 3.03 4.27 -1.75
CA THR A 290 3.89 5.46 -1.72
C THR A 290 4.23 5.96 -3.13
N MET A 291 4.40 5.05 -4.09
CA MET A 291 4.63 5.44 -5.50
C MET A 291 3.34 5.97 -6.14
N ILE A 292 2.18 5.34 -5.90
CA ILE A 292 0.90 5.87 -6.39
C ILE A 292 0.66 7.26 -5.79
N LYS A 293 0.94 7.46 -4.51
CA LYS A 293 0.84 8.79 -3.88
C LYS A 293 1.77 9.80 -4.55
N ALA A 294 3.03 9.44 -4.84
CA ALA A 294 3.96 10.31 -5.55
C ALA A 294 3.42 10.71 -6.94
N MET A 295 2.84 9.76 -7.68
CA MET A 295 2.20 10.01 -8.96
C MET A 295 0.98 10.95 -8.81
N ALA A 296 0.17 10.76 -7.77
CA ALA A 296 -0.99 11.60 -7.47
C ALA A 296 -0.61 13.05 -7.12
N TYR A 297 0.57 13.27 -6.55
CA TYR A 297 1.14 14.62 -6.31
C TYR A 297 1.89 15.19 -7.53
N GLY A 298 1.94 14.47 -8.65
CA GLY A 298 2.59 14.93 -9.86
C GLY A 298 4.11 14.87 -9.81
N CYS A 299 4.70 13.93 -9.07
CA CYS A 299 6.15 13.73 -9.06
C CYS A 299 6.65 13.10 -10.36
N ALA A 300 7.81 13.49 -10.85
CA ALA A 300 8.59 12.66 -11.76
C ALA A 300 9.12 11.45 -10.98
N ILE A 301 9.03 10.24 -11.54
CA ILE A 301 9.37 9.01 -10.85
C ILE A 301 10.67 8.41 -11.41
N LEU A 302 11.63 8.12 -10.52
CA LEU A 302 12.78 7.28 -10.77
C LEU A 302 12.65 6.02 -9.91
N ALA A 303 12.35 4.87 -10.52
CA ALA A 303 12.03 3.65 -9.79
C ALA A 303 13.06 2.53 -9.99
N LEU A 304 13.21 1.67 -8.99
CA LEU A 304 13.93 0.41 -9.14
C LEU A 304 13.29 -0.43 -10.26
N TYR A 305 14.11 -0.95 -11.18
CA TYR A 305 13.62 -1.80 -12.27
C TYR A 305 13.11 -3.14 -11.73
N THR A 306 11.80 -3.27 -11.61
CA THR A 306 11.10 -4.49 -11.25
C THR A 306 9.87 -4.65 -12.15
N VAL A 307 9.36 -5.88 -12.28
CA VAL A 307 8.13 -6.13 -13.04
C VAL A 307 6.93 -5.34 -12.49
N PHE A 308 6.87 -5.18 -11.16
CA PHE A 308 5.80 -4.42 -10.50
C PHE A 308 5.89 -2.92 -10.77
N ASN A 309 7.08 -2.35 -10.63
CA ASN A 309 7.29 -0.93 -10.89
C ASN A 309 7.09 -0.60 -12.38
N LYS A 310 7.47 -1.52 -13.29
CA LYS A 310 7.16 -1.40 -14.72
C LYS A 310 5.67 -1.38 -15.00
N GLU A 311 4.91 -2.27 -14.37
CA GLU A 311 3.46 -2.28 -14.50
C GLU A 311 2.85 -0.96 -13.99
N MET A 312 3.29 -0.47 -12.82
CA MET A 312 2.77 0.76 -12.23
C MET A 312 3.06 1.99 -13.10
N LEU A 313 4.23 2.07 -13.69
CA LEU A 313 4.66 3.19 -14.55
C LEU A 313 4.24 3.02 -16.02
N ASN A 314 3.41 2.03 -16.32
CA ASN A 314 2.99 1.67 -17.67
C ASN A 314 4.20 1.61 -18.63
N ASN A 315 5.15 0.75 -18.29
CA ASN A 315 6.50 0.75 -18.83
C ASN A 315 7.18 2.12 -18.60
N ASP A 316 7.65 2.80 -19.64
CA ASP A 316 8.40 4.04 -19.51
C ASP A 316 7.52 5.31 -19.60
N LEU A 317 6.18 5.16 -19.59
CA LEU A 317 5.28 6.29 -19.83
C LEU A 317 5.28 7.32 -18.70
N TYR A 318 5.38 6.85 -17.44
CA TYR A 318 5.22 7.68 -16.25
C TYR A 318 6.50 7.79 -15.39
N GLY A 319 7.61 7.20 -15.81
CA GLY A 319 8.86 7.24 -15.07
C GLY A 319 10.05 6.67 -15.80
N ILE A 320 11.19 6.69 -15.15
CA ILE A 320 12.47 6.09 -15.57
C ILE A 320 12.96 5.12 -14.50
N TYR A 321 13.95 4.29 -14.83
CA TYR A 321 14.37 3.19 -13.95
C TYR A 321 15.87 3.20 -13.67
N PHE A 322 16.22 2.63 -12.51
CA PHE A 322 17.57 2.25 -12.15
C PHE A 322 17.64 0.76 -11.81
N GLU A 323 18.78 0.13 -12.06
CA GLU A 323 19.09 -1.23 -11.62
C GLU A 323 19.53 -1.24 -10.15
N LYS A 324 19.39 -2.37 -9.46
CA LYS A 324 19.72 -2.51 -8.02
C LYS A 324 21.24 -2.43 -7.76
N ASN A 325 21.87 -1.34 -8.16
CA ASN A 325 23.27 -1.05 -7.87
C ASN A 325 23.52 0.46 -7.83
N GLN A 326 24.58 0.84 -7.14
CA GLN A 326 25.00 2.22 -6.93
C GLN A 326 25.26 2.97 -8.25
N ASP A 327 25.91 2.34 -9.21
CA ASP A 327 26.33 2.98 -10.45
C ASP A 327 25.14 3.36 -11.32
N SER A 328 24.13 2.48 -11.40
CA SER A 328 22.91 2.77 -12.13
C SER A 328 22.11 3.91 -11.49
N VAL A 329 22.01 3.96 -10.16
CA VAL A 329 21.39 5.12 -9.46
C VAL A 329 22.15 6.39 -9.76
N CYS A 330 23.50 6.38 -9.66
CA CYS A 330 24.36 7.51 -9.97
C CYS A 330 24.12 8.01 -11.41
N GLN A 331 24.12 7.11 -12.39
CA GLN A 331 23.87 7.44 -13.80
C GLN A 331 22.50 8.09 -14.00
N GLN A 332 21.46 7.54 -13.39
CA GLN A 332 20.09 8.06 -13.55
C GLN A 332 19.89 9.40 -12.85
N ILE A 333 20.54 9.65 -11.72
CA ILE A 333 20.52 10.97 -11.07
C ILE A 333 21.24 12.01 -11.93
N ASN A 334 22.43 11.69 -12.45
CA ASN A 334 23.14 12.58 -13.38
C ASN A 334 22.33 12.83 -14.65
N TYR A 335 21.68 11.81 -15.20
CA TYR A 335 20.78 11.94 -16.34
C TYR A 335 19.61 12.88 -16.04
N ALA A 336 18.96 12.73 -14.89
CA ALA A 336 17.85 13.59 -14.49
C ALA A 336 18.28 15.06 -14.39
N ASP A 337 19.44 15.35 -13.80
CA ASP A 337 19.97 16.70 -13.68
C ASP A 337 20.34 17.32 -15.04
N GLN A 338 20.83 16.51 -15.98
CA GLN A 338 21.17 16.95 -17.34
C GLN A 338 19.94 17.13 -18.25
N HIS A 339 18.79 16.51 -17.91
CA HIS A 339 17.58 16.51 -18.74
C HIS A 339 16.34 17.08 -18.04
N PRO A 340 16.38 18.29 -17.47
CA PRO A 340 15.30 18.85 -16.65
C PRO A 340 13.97 18.99 -17.41
N LYS A 341 14.02 19.21 -18.73
CA LYS A 341 12.82 19.26 -19.59
C LYS A 341 12.10 17.92 -19.67
N GLN A 342 12.85 16.80 -19.69
CA GLN A 342 12.26 15.46 -19.70
C GLN A 342 11.66 15.12 -18.34
N ILE A 343 12.35 15.43 -17.26
CA ILE A 343 11.85 15.27 -15.88
C ILE A 343 10.55 16.06 -15.69
N LYS A 344 10.47 17.30 -16.18
CA LYS A 344 9.25 18.09 -16.13
C LYS A 344 8.09 17.42 -16.90
N LYS A 345 8.34 16.87 -18.10
CA LYS A 345 7.31 16.12 -18.86
C LYS A 345 6.82 14.90 -18.13
N LEU A 346 7.69 14.14 -17.44
CA LEU A 346 7.29 12.99 -16.62
C LEU A 346 6.40 13.44 -15.44
N SER A 347 6.79 14.52 -14.76
CA SER A 347 6.00 15.12 -13.68
C SER A 347 4.60 15.53 -14.14
N GLU A 348 4.49 16.16 -15.32
CA GLU A 348 3.21 16.59 -15.89
C GLU A 348 2.29 15.42 -16.26
N LYS A 349 2.84 14.24 -16.57
CA LYS A 349 2.10 13.06 -17.00
C LYS A 349 1.75 12.10 -15.85
N SER A 350 2.50 12.10 -14.76
CA SER A 350 2.41 11.07 -13.73
C SER A 350 1.00 10.95 -13.12
N HIS A 351 0.26 12.07 -12.99
CA HIS A 351 -1.09 12.06 -12.45
C HIS A 351 -2.12 11.38 -13.38
N LEU A 352 -1.82 11.25 -14.68
CA LEU A 352 -2.71 10.55 -15.63
C LEU A 352 -2.89 9.07 -15.25
N ALA A 353 -1.84 8.44 -14.69
CA ALA A 353 -1.96 7.09 -14.19
C ALA A 353 -3.02 6.94 -13.10
N ILE A 354 -3.28 8.00 -12.33
CA ILE A 354 -4.28 7.99 -11.28
C ILE A 354 -5.68 8.03 -11.88
N THR A 355 -5.92 8.89 -12.87
CA THR A 355 -7.20 8.94 -13.57
C THR A 355 -7.50 7.68 -14.34
N ASP A 356 -6.50 7.07 -14.94
CA ASP A 356 -6.65 5.93 -15.83
C ASP A 356 -6.83 4.60 -15.07
N LYS A 357 -6.03 4.37 -13.99
CA LYS A 357 -5.98 3.05 -13.35
C LYS A 357 -6.14 3.10 -11.82
N TYR A 358 -5.67 4.15 -11.15
CA TYR A 358 -5.53 4.19 -9.70
C TYR A 358 -6.53 5.12 -9.01
N ASN A 359 -7.70 5.32 -9.59
CA ASN A 359 -8.79 6.11 -9.03
C ASN A 359 -9.57 5.30 -7.98
N TRP A 360 -9.72 5.84 -6.77
CA TRP A 360 -10.41 5.16 -5.67
C TRP A 360 -11.87 4.83 -5.95
N ASP A 361 -12.60 5.68 -6.69
CA ASP A 361 -14.01 5.43 -6.99
C ASP A 361 -14.15 4.22 -7.93
N CYS A 362 -13.38 4.17 -9.01
CA CYS A 362 -13.35 3.02 -9.92
C CYS A 362 -12.92 1.74 -9.21
N ILE A 363 -11.94 1.83 -8.31
CA ILE A 363 -11.45 0.70 -7.51
C ILE A 363 -12.56 0.21 -6.56
N THR A 364 -13.26 1.13 -5.89
CA THR A 364 -14.36 0.76 -5.00
C THR A 364 -15.49 0.08 -5.77
N ASP A 365 -15.82 0.55 -6.97
CA ASP A 365 -16.85 -0.06 -7.82
C ASP A 365 -16.46 -1.50 -8.22
N GLN A 366 -15.18 -1.76 -8.53
CA GLN A 366 -14.67 -3.11 -8.80
C GLN A 366 -14.79 -4.04 -7.57
N TYR A 367 -14.45 -3.55 -6.36
CA TYR A 367 -14.65 -4.31 -5.12
C TYR A 367 -16.13 -4.59 -4.89
N LEU A 368 -16.99 -3.60 -5.06
CA LEU A 368 -18.43 -3.72 -4.87
C LEU A 368 -19.04 -4.75 -5.84
N GLU A 369 -18.60 -4.76 -7.09
CA GLU A 369 -19.02 -5.78 -8.08
C GLU A 369 -18.65 -7.20 -7.59
N VAL A 370 -17.42 -7.39 -7.11
CA VAL A 370 -16.97 -8.67 -6.54
C VAL A 370 -17.86 -9.07 -5.36
N PHE A 371 -18.12 -8.16 -4.43
CA PHE A 371 -18.91 -8.45 -3.24
C PHE A 371 -20.38 -8.78 -3.58
N ARG A 372 -21.00 -8.00 -4.49
CA ARG A 372 -22.37 -8.29 -4.98
C ARG A 372 -22.47 -9.64 -5.66
N ARG A 373 -21.46 -10.03 -6.45
CA ARG A 373 -21.43 -11.35 -7.09
C ARG A 373 -21.30 -12.49 -6.07
N LEU A 374 -20.55 -12.29 -5.01
CA LEU A 374 -20.38 -13.27 -3.93
C LEU A 374 -21.65 -13.42 -3.09
N ALA A 375 -22.31 -12.33 -2.74
CA ALA A 375 -23.53 -12.33 -1.94
C ALA A 375 -24.73 -12.99 -2.63
N LYS A 376 -24.71 -13.12 -3.96
CA LYS A 376 -25.77 -13.81 -4.75
C LYS A 376 -25.59 -15.32 -4.84
N LYS A 377 -24.48 -15.86 -4.36
CA LYS A 377 -24.21 -17.31 -4.31
C LYS A 377 -24.78 -17.95 -3.05
#